data_06f179d62932a58e1e9b3320cc05413d
#
_entry.id   06f179d62932a58e1e9b3320cc05413d
#
_cell.length_a   1.000
_cell.length_b   1.000
_cell.length_c   1.000
_cell.angle_alpha   90.00
_cell.angle_beta   90.00
_cell.angle_gamma   90.00
#
_symmetry.space_group_name_H-M   'P 1'
#
loop_
_entity.id
_entity.type
_entity.pdbx_description
1 polymer ?
#
loop_
_entity_poly.entity_id
_entity_poly.type
_entity_poly.pdbx_seq_one_letter_code
_entity_poly.pdbx_strand_id
1 'polypeptide(L)'
;MKIVFMGTPDFAKESLEAVYNAGHEILAVVTNPDRPKGRGMKLVSSPVKEFALDKNLKIYQPEKIKNNVKFIDEIKGIQPDVICVVAYGKILPKEILEISKYGCINVHGSLLPQYRGAAPIQWAVLNGDKKTGVTTMYMDTGMDTGDMILKEEIEIGKDETTGEVWEKLSKIGAKLLVETLQQIGNGTAPRIPQGTDFSMAPMLDKEMSKIDWNNKNANQIKNLVRGLNPIMGTYSYLDGKKIKFWRVDVIQDNNLDGENGTVLRADSRDGLYIKAKNGIIKVIEIQGENAKKMNIQDFLRGNKIEIGSKFE
;
A
#
# COMPACT_ATOMS: atom_id res chain seq x y z
N MET A 1 22.10 1.45 -18.52
CA MET A 1 21.94 -0.01 -18.33
C MET A 1 20.77 -0.49 -19.14
N LYS A 2 20.79 -1.74 -19.60
CA LYS A 2 19.67 -2.45 -20.23
C LYS A 2 18.78 -3.07 -19.18
N ILE A 3 17.50 -2.66 -19.12
CA ILE A 3 16.61 -3.00 -18.02
C ILE A 3 15.36 -3.73 -18.52
N VAL A 4 14.99 -4.79 -17.84
CA VAL A 4 13.62 -5.31 -17.84
C VAL A 4 12.94 -4.81 -16.57
N PHE A 5 11.80 -4.14 -16.72
CA PHE A 5 11.02 -3.60 -15.57
C PHE A 5 9.79 -4.45 -15.33
N MET A 6 9.56 -4.86 -14.08
CA MET A 6 8.40 -5.64 -13.65
C MET A 6 7.61 -4.88 -12.59
N GLY A 7 6.36 -4.51 -12.89
CA GLY A 7 5.52 -3.76 -11.96
C GLY A 7 4.07 -3.64 -12.43
N THR A 8 3.19 -3.14 -11.56
CA THR A 8 1.75 -3.06 -11.91
C THR A 8 1.09 -1.75 -11.48
N PRO A 9 1.04 -1.35 -10.18
CA PRO A 9 0.29 -0.20 -9.70
C PRO A 9 1.01 1.14 -9.97
N ASP A 10 0.37 2.22 -9.55
CA ASP A 10 0.93 3.57 -9.62
C ASP A 10 2.29 3.69 -8.95
N PHE A 11 2.51 3.03 -7.83
CA PHE A 11 3.82 2.96 -7.16
C PHE A 11 4.93 2.48 -8.10
N ALA A 12 4.64 1.48 -8.91
CA ALA A 12 5.59 0.95 -9.89
C ALA A 12 5.74 1.87 -11.11
N LYS A 13 4.67 2.55 -11.52
CA LYS A 13 4.71 3.51 -12.63
C LYS A 13 5.67 4.65 -12.34
N GLU A 14 5.64 5.25 -11.14
CA GLU A 14 6.57 6.31 -10.73
C GLU A 14 8.03 5.85 -10.86
N SER A 15 8.32 4.62 -10.45
CA SER A 15 9.65 4.03 -10.56
C SER A 15 10.07 3.77 -12.02
N LEU A 16 9.16 3.25 -12.86
CA LEU A 16 9.43 3.05 -14.29
C LEU A 16 9.71 4.37 -15.00
N GLU A 17 8.91 5.40 -14.73
CA GLU A 17 9.07 6.73 -15.29
C GLU A 17 10.41 7.36 -14.89
N ALA A 18 10.79 7.25 -13.61
CA ALA A 18 12.08 7.76 -13.12
C ALA A 18 13.27 7.06 -13.80
N VAL A 19 13.23 5.73 -13.94
CA VAL A 19 14.28 4.95 -14.60
C VAL A 19 14.37 5.28 -16.09
N TYR A 20 13.22 5.46 -16.77
CA TYR A 20 13.16 5.89 -18.17
C TYR A 20 13.77 7.27 -18.36
N ASN A 21 13.38 8.25 -17.52
CA ASN A 21 13.86 9.62 -17.59
C ASN A 21 15.35 9.76 -17.21
N ALA A 22 15.89 8.83 -16.43
CA ALA A 22 17.32 8.74 -16.13
C ALA A 22 18.17 8.24 -17.32
N GLY A 23 17.55 7.94 -18.46
CA GLY A 23 18.24 7.55 -19.69
C GLY A 23 18.65 6.08 -19.74
N HIS A 24 18.06 5.23 -18.91
CA HIS A 24 18.27 3.79 -19.02
C HIS A 24 17.49 3.21 -20.21
N GLU A 25 18.04 2.17 -20.84
CA GLU A 25 17.39 1.46 -21.94
C GLU A 25 16.41 0.43 -21.40
N ILE A 26 15.09 0.72 -21.50
CA ILE A 26 14.04 -0.21 -21.09
C ILE A 26 13.75 -1.20 -22.21
N LEU A 27 14.31 -2.40 -22.10
CA LEU A 27 14.16 -3.45 -23.13
C LEU A 27 12.77 -4.06 -23.16
N ALA A 28 12.12 -4.16 -22.00
CA ALA A 28 10.76 -4.66 -21.85
C ALA A 28 10.15 -4.25 -20.51
N VAL A 29 8.85 -4.14 -20.51
CA VAL A 29 8.00 -3.92 -19.32
C VAL A 29 7.12 -5.15 -19.13
N VAL A 30 7.13 -5.70 -17.92
CA VAL A 30 6.31 -6.84 -17.52
C VAL A 30 5.28 -6.38 -16.50
N THR A 31 4.01 -6.55 -16.80
CA THR A 31 2.93 -6.15 -15.90
C THR A 31 1.84 -7.22 -15.83
N ASN A 32 0.97 -7.13 -14.85
CA ASN A 32 -0.14 -8.07 -14.75
C ASN A 32 -1.13 -7.87 -15.91
N PRO A 33 -1.83 -8.92 -16.35
CA PRO A 33 -2.90 -8.83 -17.34
C PRO A 33 -3.98 -7.81 -16.95
N ASP A 34 -4.61 -7.21 -17.96
CA ASP A 34 -5.74 -6.31 -17.76
C ASP A 34 -6.88 -7.06 -17.06
N ARG A 35 -7.52 -6.39 -16.12
CA ARG A 35 -8.62 -6.99 -15.36
C ARG A 35 -9.86 -6.12 -15.39
N PRO A 36 -11.06 -6.75 -15.37
CA PRO A 36 -12.30 -6.01 -15.23
C PRO A 36 -12.31 -5.21 -13.92
N LYS A 37 -12.65 -3.91 -14.00
CA LYS A 37 -12.73 -3.01 -12.83
C LYS A 37 -14.03 -2.21 -12.86
N GLY A 38 -14.56 -1.93 -11.66
CA GLY A 38 -15.76 -1.12 -11.47
C GLY A 38 -17.08 -1.83 -11.82
N ARG A 39 -18.21 -1.12 -11.66
CA ARG A 39 -19.56 -1.68 -11.84
C ARG A 39 -19.84 -2.13 -13.28
N GLY A 40 -19.13 -1.54 -14.27
CA GLY A 40 -19.29 -1.88 -15.69
C GLY A 40 -18.36 -2.99 -16.19
N MET A 41 -17.56 -3.63 -15.34
CA MET A 41 -16.63 -4.70 -15.69
C MET A 41 -15.75 -4.40 -16.91
N LYS A 42 -15.43 -3.12 -17.16
CA LYS A 42 -14.53 -2.73 -18.24
C LYS A 42 -13.11 -3.18 -17.95
N LEU A 43 -12.45 -3.74 -18.96
CA LEU A 43 -11.02 -4.06 -18.88
C LEU A 43 -10.23 -2.77 -18.69
N VAL A 44 -9.44 -2.72 -17.62
CA VAL A 44 -8.61 -1.56 -17.28
C VAL A 44 -7.15 -2.00 -17.32
N SER A 45 -6.37 -1.25 -18.06
CA SER A 45 -4.91 -1.42 -18.11
C SER A 45 -4.28 -1.00 -16.78
N SER A 46 -3.14 -1.59 -16.45
CA SER A 46 -2.35 -1.15 -15.31
C SER A 46 -1.69 0.21 -15.60
N PRO A 47 -1.44 1.05 -14.59
CA PRO A 47 -0.70 2.31 -14.76
C PRO A 47 0.67 2.11 -15.42
N VAL A 48 1.35 1.01 -15.13
CA VAL A 48 2.62 0.62 -15.77
C VAL A 48 2.42 0.33 -17.25
N LYS A 49 1.33 -0.37 -17.63
CA LYS A 49 1.02 -0.63 -19.04
C LYS A 49 0.70 0.65 -19.81
N GLU A 50 -0.08 1.55 -19.22
CA GLU A 50 -0.44 2.83 -19.84
C GLU A 50 0.82 3.66 -20.16
N PHE A 51 1.74 3.76 -19.21
CA PHE A 51 3.02 4.42 -19.42
C PHE A 51 3.85 3.73 -20.52
N ALA A 52 3.93 2.40 -20.49
CA ALA A 52 4.70 1.64 -21.47
C ALA A 52 4.15 1.81 -22.89
N LEU A 53 2.81 1.88 -23.06
CA LEU A 53 2.18 2.17 -24.35
C LEU A 53 2.50 3.59 -24.83
N ASP A 54 2.43 4.59 -23.96
CA ASP A 54 2.77 5.99 -24.29
C ASP A 54 4.22 6.13 -24.78
N LYS A 55 5.13 5.36 -24.24
CA LYS A 55 6.55 5.35 -24.58
C LYS A 55 6.94 4.32 -25.64
N ASN A 56 5.97 3.62 -26.24
CA ASN A 56 6.21 2.55 -27.23
C ASN A 56 7.16 1.47 -26.75
N LEU A 57 7.13 1.13 -25.46
CA LEU A 57 7.95 0.09 -24.86
C LEU A 57 7.33 -1.29 -25.10
N LYS A 58 8.17 -2.32 -25.25
CA LYS A 58 7.73 -3.70 -25.38
C LYS A 58 7.07 -4.19 -24.10
N ILE A 59 5.84 -4.75 -24.19
CA ILE A 59 5.05 -5.16 -23.02
C ILE A 59 4.85 -6.67 -23.02
N TYR A 60 5.00 -7.27 -21.84
CA TYR A 60 4.62 -8.64 -21.54
C TYR A 60 3.60 -8.68 -20.42
N GLN A 61 2.55 -9.49 -20.59
CA GLN A 61 1.48 -9.69 -19.60
C GLN A 61 1.26 -11.18 -19.30
N PRO A 62 2.25 -11.90 -18.74
CA PRO A 62 2.10 -13.32 -18.46
C PRO A 62 1.11 -13.57 -17.33
N GLU A 63 0.15 -14.49 -17.53
CA GLU A 63 -0.76 -14.94 -16.48
C GLU A 63 0.01 -15.61 -15.33
N LYS A 64 0.97 -16.45 -15.66
CA LYS A 64 1.85 -17.15 -14.72
C LYS A 64 3.30 -16.97 -15.13
N ILE A 65 4.19 -16.86 -14.14
CA ILE A 65 5.65 -16.82 -14.35
C ILE A 65 6.26 -18.18 -14.08
N LYS A 66 5.89 -18.78 -12.93
CA LYS A 66 6.39 -20.11 -12.55
C LYS A 66 6.01 -21.15 -13.61
N ASN A 67 6.98 -21.91 -14.07
CA ASN A 67 6.84 -22.95 -15.11
C ASN A 67 6.43 -22.40 -16.49
N ASN A 68 6.57 -21.11 -16.75
CA ASN A 68 6.32 -20.51 -18.06
C ASN A 68 7.64 -20.42 -18.85
N VAL A 69 8.07 -21.58 -19.38
CA VAL A 69 9.35 -21.72 -20.10
C VAL A 69 9.46 -20.71 -21.23
N LYS A 70 8.40 -20.55 -22.04
CA LYS A 70 8.39 -19.60 -23.16
C LYS A 70 8.70 -18.16 -22.70
N PHE A 71 8.03 -17.70 -21.65
CA PHE A 71 8.25 -16.35 -21.12
C PHE A 71 9.65 -16.19 -20.53
N ILE A 72 10.14 -17.21 -19.80
CA ILE A 72 11.49 -17.20 -19.21
C ILE A 72 12.55 -17.12 -20.32
N ASP A 73 12.41 -17.91 -21.38
CA ASP A 73 13.32 -17.90 -22.52
C ASP A 73 13.29 -16.57 -23.28
N GLU A 74 12.12 -15.96 -23.44
CA GLU A 74 11.97 -14.63 -24.03
C GLU A 74 12.71 -13.57 -23.22
N ILE A 75 12.58 -13.54 -21.88
CA ILE A 75 13.30 -12.59 -21.01
C ILE A 75 14.79 -12.87 -21.04
N LYS A 76 15.20 -14.14 -21.04
CA LYS A 76 16.62 -14.53 -21.16
C LYS A 76 17.22 -14.09 -22.49
N GLY A 77 16.47 -14.23 -23.60
CA GLY A 77 16.89 -13.81 -24.93
C GLY A 77 17.09 -12.29 -25.07
N ILE A 78 16.42 -11.47 -24.24
CA ILE A 78 16.58 -10.02 -24.20
C ILE A 78 17.95 -9.60 -23.61
N GLN A 79 18.56 -10.43 -22.76
CA GLN A 79 19.84 -10.19 -22.09
C GLN A 79 19.90 -8.87 -21.31
N PRO A 80 19.03 -8.65 -20.31
CA PRO A 80 19.08 -7.45 -19.50
C PRO A 80 20.32 -7.41 -18.60
N ASP A 81 20.83 -6.21 -18.32
CA ASP A 81 21.86 -6.02 -17.30
C ASP A 81 21.28 -6.24 -15.89
N VAL A 82 20.06 -5.77 -15.67
CA VAL A 82 19.33 -5.84 -14.39
C VAL A 82 17.82 -5.97 -14.63
N ILE A 83 17.12 -6.63 -13.71
CA ILE A 83 15.66 -6.68 -13.66
C ILE A 83 15.19 -5.84 -12.47
N CYS A 84 14.44 -4.78 -12.71
CA CYS A 84 13.83 -3.96 -11.67
C CYS A 84 12.42 -4.48 -11.37
N VAL A 85 12.13 -4.76 -10.11
CA VAL A 85 10.83 -5.29 -9.66
C VAL A 85 10.23 -4.34 -8.65
N VAL A 86 9.03 -3.81 -8.96
CA VAL A 86 8.35 -2.83 -8.08
C VAL A 86 6.87 -3.18 -8.00
N ALA A 87 6.42 -3.58 -6.84
CA ALA A 87 5.00 -3.91 -6.59
C ALA A 87 4.38 -4.78 -7.71
N TYR A 88 5.09 -5.80 -8.15
CA TYR A 88 4.63 -6.69 -9.23
C TYR A 88 3.60 -7.71 -8.76
N GLY A 89 3.69 -8.14 -7.50
CA GLY A 89 2.70 -9.00 -6.84
C GLY A 89 2.73 -10.48 -7.26
N LYS A 90 3.85 -10.95 -7.86
CA LYS A 90 4.07 -12.37 -8.17
C LYS A 90 5.45 -12.79 -7.68
N ILE A 91 5.53 -14.02 -7.20
CA ILE A 91 6.80 -14.64 -6.81
C ILE A 91 7.59 -14.94 -8.09
N LEU A 92 8.84 -14.52 -8.14
CA LEU A 92 9.75 -14.79 -9.23
C LEU A 92 10.48 -16.12 -8.98
N PRO A 93 10.45 -17.05 -9.94
CA PRO A 93 11.22 -18.28 -9.83
C PRO A 93 12.73 -18.01 -10.00
N LYS A 94 13.54 -18.95 -9.51
CA LYS A 94 15.01 -18.84 -9.53
C LYS A 94 15.55 -18.56 -10.93
N GLU A 95 14.94 -19.15 -11.94
CA GLU A 95 15.30 -18.98 -13.35
C GLU A 95 15.21 -17.53 -13.82
N ILE A 96 14.29 -16.73 -13.27
CA ILE A 96 14.19 -15.29 -13.56
C ILE A 96 15.20 -14.50 -12.72
N LEU A 97 15.38 -14.86 -11.44
CA LEU A 97 16.29 -14.16 -10.53
C LEU A 97 17.75 -14.20 -11.01
N GLU A 98 18.12 -15.24 -11.74
CA GLU A 98 19.49 -15.49 -12.23
C GLU A 98 19.73 -15.07 -13.69
N ILE A 99 18.76 -14.46 -14.39
CA ILE A 99 18.92 -14.09 -15.80
C ILE A 99 19.97 -13.00 -16.00
N SER A 100 19.87 -11.94 -15.19
CA SER A 100 20.62 -10.71 -15.42
C SER A 100 21.93 -10.67 -14.63
N LYS A 101 22.93 -10.00 -15.22
CA LYS A 101 24.27 -9.85 -14.62
C LYS A 101 24.22 -9.30 -13.20
N TYR A 102 23.36 -8.31 -12.96
CA TYR A 102 23.22 -7.65 -11.65
C TYR A 102 22.05 -8.18 -10.84
N GLY A 103 21.38 -9.26 -11.29
CA GLY A 103 20.24 -9.87 -10.59
C GLY A 103 18.97 -9.04 -10.67
N CYS A 104 18.05 -9.34 -9.77
CA CYS A 104 16.78 -8.62 -9.63
C CYS A 104 16.85 -7.64 -8.47
N ILE A 105 16.44 -6.40 -8.70
CA ILE A 105 16.40 -5.34 -7.68
C ILE A 105 14.95 -5.03 -7.37
N ASN A 106 14.57 -5.11 -6.09
CA ASN A 106 13.24 -4.75 -5.64
C ASN A 106 13.24 -3.38 -4.93
N VAL A 107 12.15 -2.64 -5.10
CA VAL A 107 11.81 -1.46 -4.29
C VAL A 107 10.73 -1.87 -3.32
N HIS A 108 11.11 -2.01 -2.05
CA HIS A 108 10.22 -2.47 -0.99
C HIS A 108 9.76 -1.30 -0.11
N GLY A 109 8.45 -1.20 0.14
CA GLY A 109 7.83 -0.07 0.84
C GLY A 109 7.94 -0.14 2.37
N SER A 110 9.10 -0.50 2.90
CA SER A 110 9.41 -0.44 4.33
C SER A 110 10.90 -0.23 4.58
N LEU A 111 11.25 0.01 5.84
CA LEU A 111 12.63 -0.03 6.33
C LEU A 111 12.98 -1.48 6.70
N LEU A 112 13.40 -2.29 5.70
CA LEU A 112 13.82 -3.66 5.96
C LEU A 112 14.93 -3.74 7.03
N PRO A 113 14.92 -4.77 7.88
CA PRO A 113 14.18 -6.04 7.79
C PRO A 113 12.75 -5.99 8.32
N GLN A 114 12.24 -4.83 8.74
CA GLN A 114 10.87 -4.72 9.24
C GLN A 114 9.85 -4.74 8.09
N TYR A 115 8.71 -5.39 8.33
CA TYR A 115 7.57 -5.46 7.40
C TYR A 115 7.88 -6.16 6.07
N ARG A 116 8.55 -7.33 6.11
CA ARG A 116 8.65 -8.22 4.94
C ARG A 116 7.26 -8.69 4.52
N GLY A 117 6.93 -8.68 3.24
CA GLY A 117 5.69 -9.23 2.71
C GLY A 117 4.84 -8.25 1.90
N ALA A 118 3.55 -8.54 1.80
CA ALA A 118 2.67 -7.99 0.77
C ALA A 118 2.13 -6.57 1.05
N ALA A 119 2.07 -6.14 2.32
CA ALA A 119 1.38 -4.90 2.72
C ALA A 119 2.20 -4.02 3.70
N PRO A 120 3.50 -3.77 3.45
CA PRO A 120 4.39 -3.10 4.40
C PRO A 120 3.91 -1.70 4.78
N ILE A 121 3.47 -0.89 3.82
CA ILE A 121 3.02 0.48 4.04
C ILE A 121 1.77 0.51 4.92
N GLN A 122 0.82 -0.38 4.63
CA GLN A 122 -0.43 -0.49 5.39
C GLN A 122 -0.15 -0.89 6.84
N TRP A 123 0.71 -1.88 7.07
CA TRP A 123 1.02 -2.35 8.41
C TRP A 123 1.74 -1.31 9.25
N ALA A 124 2.64 -0.51 8.68
CA ALA A 124 3.27 0.59 9.40
C ALA A 124 2.22 1.61 9.91
N VAL A 125 1.23 1.96 9.06
CA VAL A 125 0.15 2.87 9.45
C VAL A 125 -0.83 2.23 10.44
N LEU A 126 -1.20 0.96 10.25
CA LEU A 126 -2.08 0.19 11.15
C LEU A 126 -1.48 0.05 12.55
N ASN A 127 -0.18 -0.17 12.66
CA ASN A 127 0.53 -0.28 13.92
C ASN A 127 0.75 1.07 14.60
N GLY A 128 0.53 2.18 13.89
CA GLY A 128 0.71 3.53 14.42
C GLY A 128 2.17 3.95 14.51
N ASP A 129 3.02 3.39 13.65
CA ASP A 129 4.41 3.76 13.58
C ASP A 129 4.55 5.26 13.26
N LYS A 130 5.56 5.88 13.82
CA LYS A 130 5.88 7.29 13.56
C LYS A 130 6.73 7.47 12.31
N LYS A 131 7.40 6.41 11.87
CA LYS A 131 8.33 6.40 10.76
C LYS A 131 8.12 5.17 9.89
N THR A 132 8.39 5.31 8.63
CA THR A 132 8.47 4.22 7.64
C THR A 132 9.49 4.61 6.59
N GLY A 133 9.59 3.88 5.50
CA GLY A 133 10.52 4.23 4.44
C GLY A 133 10.45 3.28 3.25
N VAL A 134 11.46 3.37 2.42
CA VAL A 134 11.67 2.50 1.27
C VAL A 134 13.06 1.88 1.39
N THR A 135 13.17 0.62 1.02
CA THR A 135 14.44 -0.09 0.89
C THR A 135 14.57 -0.64 -0.53
N THR A 136 15.68 -0.37 -1.20
CA THR A 136 16.08 -1.13 -2.39
C THR A 136 16.89 -2.34 -1.95
N MET A 137 16.66 -3.49 -2.59
CA MET A 137 17.30 -4.74 -2.19
C MET A 137 17.56 -5.65 -3.41
N TYR A 138 18.56 -6.50 -3.31
CA TYR A 138 18.70 -7.65 -4.20
C TYR A 138 17.65 -8.69 -3.84
N MET A 139 16.98 -9.24 -4.84
CA MET A 139 16.01 -10.31 -4.60
C MET A 139 16.71 -11.67 -4.53
N ASP A 140 16.21 -12.51 -3.65
CA ASP A 140 16.55 -13.92 -3.56
C ASP A 140 15.27 -14.79 -3.62
N THR A 141 15.38 -16.07 -3.29
CA THR A 141 14.25 -17.01 -3.32
C THR A 141 13.31 -16.87 -2.11
N GLY A 142 13.70 -16.12 -1.10
CA GLY A 142 12.89 -15.83 0.08
C GLY A 142 11.95 -14.65 -0.14
N MET A 143 11.03 -14.44 0.81
CA MET A 143 10.14 -13.30 0.77
C MET A 143 10.82 -12.09 1.42
N ASP A 144 11.31 -11.17 0.59
CA ASP A 144 11.97 -9.92 0.98
C ASP A 144 13.16 -10.16 1.93
N THR A 145 13.95 -11.22 1.70
CA THR A 145 15.07 -11.66 2.54
C THR A 145 16.45 -11.27 2.01
N GLY A 146 16.54 -10.84 0.77
CA GLY A 146 17.82 -10.54 0.12
C GLY A 146 18.54 -9.33 0.70
N ASP A 147 19.80 -9.14 0.29
CA ASP A 147 20.66 -8.07 0.78
C ASP A 147 20.09 -6.69 0.45
N MET A 148 20.04 -5.81 1.44
CA MET A 148 19.65 -4.43 1.27
C MET A 148 20.75 -3.62 0.57
N ILE A 149 20.33 -2.61 -0.21
CA ILE A 149 21.24 -1.71 -0.91
C ILE A 149 21.16 -0.31 -0.30
N LEU A 150 20.05 0.37 -0.50
CA LEU A 150 19.81 1.72 0.03
C LEU A 150 18.49 1.78 0.80
N LYS A 151 18.39 2.74 1.71
CA LYS A 151 17.15 3.03 2.46
C LYS A 151 16.94 4.53 2.55
N GLU A 152 15.67 4.92 2.51
CA GLU A 152 15.26 6.29 2.82
C GLU A 152 14.07 6.26 3.77
N GLU A 153 14.19 6.99 4.90
CA GLU A 153 13.20 7.07 5.97
C GLU A 153 12.33 8.31 5.82
N ILE A 154 11.05 8.19 6.15
CA ILE A 154 10.12 9.31 6.29
C ILE A 154 9.32 9.23 7.58
N GLU A 155 8.82 10.38 8.05
CA GLU A 155 7.83 10.41 9.12
C GLU A 155 6.41 10.14 8.59
N ILE A 156 5.63 9.42 9.39
CA ILE A 156 4.18 9.24 9.20
C ILE A 156 3.47 10.26 10.08
N GLY A 157 2.77 11.20 9.47
CA GLY A 157 1.96 12.18 10.20
C GLY A 157 0.81 11.50 10.97
N LYS A 158 0.43 12.11 12.10
CA LYS A 158 -0.59 11.56 13.01
C LYS A 158 -1.94 11.25 12.37
N ASP A 159 -2.28 11.95 11.29
CA ASP A 159 -3.56 11.84 10.58
C ASP A 159 -3.40 11.31 9.15
N GLU A 160 -2.16 11.01 8.72
CA GLU A 160 -1.90 10.50 7.39
C GLU A 160 -2.49 9.12 7.20
N THR A 161 -3.15 8.96 6.07
CA THR A 161 -3.69 7.68 5.59
C THR A 161 -2.61 6.88 4.87
N THR A 162 -2.84 5.58 4.72
CA THR A 162 -1.99 4.74 3.86
C THR A 162 -1.88 5.28 2.44
N GLY A 163 -2.95 5.86 1.87
CA GLY A 163 -2.89 6.46 0.53
C GLY A 163 -1.89 7.62 0.45
N GLU A 164 -1.91 8.52 1.44
CA GLU A 164 -1.00 9.66 1.49
C GLU A 164 0.46 9.21 1.70
N VAL A 165 0.69 8.22 2.57
CA VAL A 165 2.03 7.62 2.78
C VAL A 165 2.51 6.89 1.51
N TRP A 166 1.63 6.15 0.83
CA TRP A 166 1.92 5.47 -0.43
C TRP A 166 2.42 6.44 -1.51
N GLU A 167 1.75 7.59 -1.67
CA GLU A 167 2.16 8.61 -2.64
C GLU A 167 3.54 9.21 -2.34
N LYS A 168 3.87 9.42 -1.07
CA LYS A 168 5.21 9.86 -0.66
C LYS A 168 6.26 8.79 -0.96
N LEU A 169 6.02 7.56 -0.54
CA LEU A 169 6.96 6.47 -0.71
C LEU A 169 7.17 6.08 -2.18
N SER A 170 6.15 6.22 -3.04
CA SER A 170 6.31 5.94 -4.46
C SER A 170 7.33 6.88 -5.12
N LYS A 171 7.29 8.18 -4.79
CA LYS A 171 8.23 9.19 -5.30
C LYS A 171 9.65 8.99 -4.77
N ILE A 172 9.76 8.66 -3.49
CA ILE A 172 11.05 8.39 -2.84
C ILE A 172 11.65 7.11 -3.40
N GLY A 173 10.86 6.04 -3.49
CA GLY A 173 11.29 4.76 -4.05
C GLY A 173 11.77 4.87 -5.50
N ALA A 174 11.11 5.72 -6.29
CA ALA A 174 11.51 6.00 -7.66
C ALA A 174 12.92 6.64 -7.75
N LYS A 175 13.19 7.66 -6.92
CA LYS A 175 14.51 8.30 -6.83
C LYS A 175 15.57 7.32 -6.32
N LEU A 176 15.24 6.59 -5.26
CA LEU A 176 16.14 5.64 -4.63
C LEU A 176 16.53 4.49 -5.59
N LEU A 177 15.59 4.07 -6.46
CA LEU A 177 15.88 3.07 -7.49
C LEU A 177 16.89 3.59 -8.52
N VAL A 178 16.76 4.83 -8.99
CA VAL A 178 17.69 5.45 -9.92
C VAL A 178 19.09 5.52 -9.31
N GLU A 179 19.18 5.98 -8.06
CA GLU A 179 20.47 6.01 -7.33
C GLU A 179 21.07 4.62 -7.17
N THR A 180 20.25 3.64 -6.80
CA THR A 180 20.63 2.24 -6.67
C THR A 180 21.24 1.70 -7.98
N LEU A 181 20.57 1.96 -9.11
CA LEU A 181 21.06 1.54 -10.43
C LEU A 181 22.37 2.22 -10.81
N GLN A 182 22.55 3.48 -10.45
CA GLN A 182 23.80 4.20 -10.65
C GLN A 182 24.95 3.57 -9.84
N GLN A 183 24.72 3.27 -8.56
CA GLN A 183 25.72 2.62 -7.70
C GLN A 183 26.06 1.21 -8.20
N ILE A 184 25.06 0.43 -8.65
CA ILE A 184 25.29 -0.88 -9.26
C ILE A 184 26.16 -0.76 -10.51
N GLY A 185 25.86 0.20 -11.38
CA GLY A 185 26.63 0.44 -12.61
C GLY A 185 28.08 0.84 -12.35
N ASN A 186 28.33 1.59 -11.29
CA ASN A 186 29.67 2.02 -10.85
C ASN A 186 30.41 0.96 -10.01
N GLY A 187 29.74 -0.13 -9.63
CA GLY A 187 30.31 -1.16 -8.76
C GLY A 187 30.47 -0.74 -7.30
N THR A 188 29.72 0.28 -6.85
CA THR A 188 29.77 0.83 -5.49
C THR A 188 28.55 0.47 -4.64
N ALA A 189 27.56 -0.21 -5.22
CA ALA A 189 26.37 -0.63 -4.51
C ALA A 189 26.69 -1.59 -3.35
N PRO A 190 26.29 -1.27 -2.11
CA PRO A 190 26.51 -2.16 -0.98
C PRO A 190 25.67 -3.42 -1.06
N ARG A 191 26.10 -4.45 -0.35
CA ARG A 191 25.31 -5.64 -0.03
C ARG A 191 25.25 -5.77 1.48
N ILE A 192 24.13 -5.38 2.07
CA ILE A 192 23.94 -5.36 3.52
C ILE A 192 22.99 -6.50 3.89
N PRO A 193 23.50 -7.61 4.46
CA PRO A 193 22.67 -8.71 4.87
C PRO A 193 21.60 -8.26 5.87
N GLN A 194 20.40 -8.80 5.76
CA GLN A 194 19.34 -8.55 6.71
C GLN A 194 19.57 -9.38 7.99
N GLY A 195 19.40 -8.76 9.15
CA GLY A 195 19.47 -9.46 10.45
C GLY A 195 18.28 -10.38 10.69
N THR A 196 18.33 -11.06 11.85
CA THR A 196 17.28 -11.99 12.31
C THR A 196 16.10 -11.29 13.00
N ASP A 197 16.26 -10.03 13.39
CA ASP A 197 15.18 -9.21 13.95
C ASP A 197 14.34 -8.59 12.82
N PHE A 198 13.29 -9.29 12.41
CA PHE A 198 12.40 -8.88 11.33
C PHE A 198 10.93 -8.98 11.75
N SER A 199 10.07 -8.23 11.08
CA SER A 199 8.62 -8.38 11.19
C SER A 199 7.98 -8.69 9.82
N MET A 200 6.77 -9.27 9.88
CA MET A 200 6.01 -9.62 8.68
C MET A 200 4.86 -8.65 8.46
N ALA A 201 4.57 -8.38 7.18
CA ALA A 201 3.45 -7.59 6.71
C ALA A 201 2.58 -8.40 5.76
N PRO A 202 1.77 -9.33 6.28
CA PRO A 202 0.93 -10.20 5.46
C PRO A 202 -0.10 -9.42 4.65
N MET A 203 -0.67 -10.07 3.65
CA MET A 203 -1.79 -9.50 2.88
C MET A 203 -2.95 -9.16 3.81
N LEU A 204 -3.59 -8.01 3.58
CA LEU A 204 -4.74 -7.58 4.38
C LEU A 204 -5.97 -8.40 4.07
N ASP A 205 -6.70 -8.79 5.12
CA ASP A 205 -7.99 -9.46 5.01
C ASP A 205 -9.13 -8.45 5.06
N LYS A 206 -10.21 -8.73 4.32
CA LYS A 206 -11.43 -7.92 4.33
C LYS A 206 -12.12 -7.88 5.69
N GLU A 207 -11.97 -8.92 6.49
CA GLU A 207 -12.54 -9.00 7.84
C GLU A 207 -11.92 -7.96 8.78
N MET A 208 -10.66 -7.58 8.55
CA MET A 208 -10.00 -6.50 9.29
C MET A 208 -10.70 -5.15 9.17
N SER A 209 -11.53 -4.97 8.15
CA SER A 209 -12.26 -3.71 7.91
C SER A 209 -13.41 -3.46 8.90
N LYS A 210 -13.90 -4.49 9.60
CA LYS A 210 -14.91 -4.31 10.65
C LYS A 210 -14.27 -3.74 11.91
N ILE A 211 -14.83 -2.65 12.45
CA ILE A 211 -14.34 -2.06 13.70
C ILE A 211 -14.78 -2.96 14.86
N ASP A 212 -13.82 -3.38 15.66
CA ASP A 212 -14.05 -4.07 16.92
C ASP A 212 -14.03 -3.03 18.06
N TRP A 213 -15.19 -2.53 18.42
CA TRP A 213 -15.36 -1.53 19.48
C TRP A 213 -14.97 -2.05 20.87
N ASN A 214 -15.10 -3.35 21.12
CA ASN A 214 -14.87 -3.93 22.42
C ASN A 214 -13.39 -4.14 22.73
N ASN A 215 -12.61 -4.57 21.74
CA ASN A 215 -11.21 -4.96 21.94
C ASN A 215 -10.21 -3.89 21.53
N LYS A 216 -10.58 -2.98 20.60
CA LYS A 216 -9.68 -1.91 20.14
C LYS A 216 -9.87 -0.63 20.94
N ASN A 217 -8.78 -0.01 21.36
CA ASN A 217 -8.81 1.34 21.93
C ASN A 217 -8.97 2.40 20.82
N ALA A 218 -9.27 3.65 21.22
CA ALA A 218 -9.54 4.74 20.30
C ALA A 218 -8.39 4.98 19.30
N ASN A 219 -7.13 4.91 19.74
CA ASN A 219 -5.99 5.07 18.84
C ASN A 219 -5.86 3.91 17.84
N GLN A 220 -6.11 2.68 18.26
CA GLN A 220 -6.12 1.52 17.38
C GLN A 220 -7.24 1.60 16.33
N ILE A 221 -8.42 2.14 16.70
CA ILE A 221 -9.50 2.39 15.75
C ILE A 221 -9.11 3.50 14.76
N LYS A 222 -8.52 4.59 15.23
CA LYS A 222 -8.00 5.65 14.35
C LYS A 222 -6.97 5.10 13.38
N ASN A 223 -6.02 4.30 13.84
CA ASN A 223 -5.01 3.66 13.00
C ASN A 223 -5.63 2.69 11.99
N LEU A 224 -6.65 1.93 12.39
CA LEU A 224 -7.40 1.05 11.49
C LEU A 224 -8.07 1.85 10.37
N VAL A 225 -8.75 2.95 10.72
CA VAL A 225 -9.43 3.81 9.74
C VAL A 225 -8.45 4.40 8.74
N ARG A 226 -7.35 5.00 9.20
CA ARG A 226 -6.34 5.60 8.31
C ARG A 226 -5.49 4.57 7.58
N GLY A 227 -5.22 3.41 8.21
CA GLY A 227 -4.42 2.32 7.64
C GLY A 227 -5.11 1.58 6.49
N LEU A 228 -6.43 1.50 6.49
CA LEU A 228 -7.22 0.88 5.43
C LEU A 228 -7.75 1.88 4.38
N ASN A 229 -7.49 3.18 4.55
CA ASN A 229 -7.90 4.23 3.62
C ASN A 229 -6.78 4.46 2.57
N PRO A 230 -7.08 4.46 1.23
CA PRO A 230 -8.42 4.48 0.61
C PRO A 230 -8.92 3.11 0.13
N ILE A 231 -8.14 2.04 0.23
CA ILE A 231 -8.38 0.82 -0.56
C ILE A 231 -9.58 0.01 -0.04
N MET A 232 -9.61 -0.29 1.26
CA MET A 232 -10.64 -1.13 1.87
C MET A 232 -11.69 -0.30 2.60
N GLY A 233 -11.25 0.74 3.33
CA GLY A 233 -12.04 1.48 4.29
C GLY A 233 -12.44 0.62 5.49
N THR A 234 -12.92 1.24 6.55
CA THR A 234 -13.44 0.54 7.73
C THR A 234 -14.94 0.70 7.83
N TYR A 235 -15.58 -0.21 8.53
CA TYR A 235 -17.02 -0.15 8.72
C TYR A 235 -17.47 -0.71 10.06
N SER A 236 -18.67 -0.33 10.44
CA SER A 236 -19.45 -0.92 11.52
C SER A 236 -20.92 -0.92 11.12
N TYR A 237 -21.76 -1.57 11.91
CA TYR A 237 -23.21 -1.56 11.70
C TYR A 237 -23.89 -0.69 12.75
N LEU A 238 -24.89 0.07 12.33
CA LEU A 238 -25.81 0.80 13.19
C LEU A 238 -27.23 0.46 12.74
N ASP A 239 -28.04 -0.10 13.62
CA ASP A 239 -29.41 -0.56 13.31
C ASP A 239 -29.46 -1.45 12.06
N GLY A 240 -28.51 -2.39 11.94
CA GLY A 240 -28.37 -3.30 10.82
C GLY A 240 -27.85 -2.69 9.51
N LYS A 241 -27.65 -1.36 9.45
CA LYS A 241 -27.13 -0.67 8.26
C LYS A 241 -25.61 -0.56 8.32
N LYS A 242 -24.96 -0.87 7.21
CA LYS A 242 -23.50 -0.75 7.09
C LYS A 242 -23.08 0.71 6.92
N ILE A 243 -22.25 1.19 7.82
CA ILE A 243 -21.68 2.54 7.78
C ILE A 243 -20.15 2.43 7.69
N LYS A 244 -19.56 3.14 6.74
CA LYS A 244 -18.11 3.21 6.59
C LYS A 244 -17.54 4.48 7.20
N PHE A 245 -16.36 4.33 7.79
CA PHE A 245 -15.58 5.42 8.39
C PHE A 245 -14.33 5.64 7.54
N TRP A 246 -14.11 6.88 7.12
CA TRP A 246 -13.00 7.24 6.24
C TRP A 246 -11.97 8.13 6.92
N ARG A 247 -12.42 9.03 7.81
CA ARG A 247 -11.55 9.82 8.68
C ARG A 247 -12.19 9.96 10.05
N VAL A 248 -11.38 9.78 11.08
CA VAL A 248 -11.77 9.96 12.48
C VAL A 248 -10.64 10.61 13.25
N ASP A 249 -10.96 11.23 14.37
CA ASP A 249 -9.99 11.68 15.36
C ASP A 249 -10.28 11.08 16.73
N VAL A 250 -9.31 11.15 17.62
CA VAL A 250 -9.44 10.69 19.01
C VAL A 250 -9.47 11.91 19.91
N ILE A 251 -10.51 11.96 20.74
CA ILE A 251 -10.63 12.99 21.78
C ILE A 251 -10.74 12.36 23.15
N GLN A 252 -10.40 13.15 24.16
CA GLN A 252 -10.65 12.86 25.56
C GLN A 252 -11.70 13.87 26.07
N ASP A 253 -12.80 13.36 26.55
CA ASP A 253 -13.83 14.17 27.20
C ASP A 253 -14.41 13.37 28.38
N ASN A 254 -14.03 13.76 29.58
CA ASN A 254 -14.41 13.07 30.80
C ASN A 254 -15.91 13.25 31.14
N ASN A 255 -16.61 14.18 30.46
CA ASN A 255 -18.04 14.41 30.66
C ASN A 255 -18.91 13.50 29.80
N LEU A 256 -18.28 12.77 28.83
CA LEU A 256 -18.97 11.85 27.95
C LEU A 256 -18.54 10.42 28.26
N ASP A 257 -19.46 9.60 28.76
CA ASP A 257 -19.21 8.21 29.10
C ASP A 257 -20.35 7.29 28.62
N GLY A 258 -20.04 5.99 28.50
CA GLY A 258 -20.95 4.97 28.05
C GLY A 258 -20.23 3.67 27.73
N GLU A 259 -20.95 2.68 27.26
CA GLU A 259 -20.36 1.44 26.74
C GLU A 259 -19.64 1.66 25.41
N ASN A 260 -18.64 0.84 25.14
CA ASN A 260 -17.92 0.90 23.85
C ASN A 260 -18.89 0.70 22.67
N GLY A 261 -18.74 1.51 21.63
CA GLY A 261 -19.61 1.55 20.45
C GLY A 261 -20.84 2.45 20.62
N THR A 262 -21.12 2.95 21.83
CA THR A 262 -22.30 3.82 22.06
C THR A 262 -22.08 5.22 21.48
N VAL A 263 -23.11 5.75 20.82
CA VAL A 263 -23.19 7.12 20.32
C VAL A 263 -23.39 8.06 21.50
N LEU A 264 -22.39 8.88 21.78
CA LEU A 264 -22.39 9.85 22.88
C LEU A 264 -22.93 11.22 22.45
N ARG A 265 -22.76 11.55 21.18
CA ARG A 265 -23.24 12.79 20.57
C ARG A 265 -23.50 12.57 19.08
N ALA A 266 -24.56 13.15 18.55
CA ALA A 266 -24.90 13.11 17.15
C ALA A 266 -25.73 14.34 16.74
N ASP A 267 -25.07 15.40 16.33
CA ASP A 267 -25.72 16.61 15.81
C ASP A 267 -24.88 17.28 14.72
N SER A 268 -25.53 18.05 13.85
CA SER A 268 -24.88 18.64 12.67
C SER A 268 -23.92 19.80 13.00
N ARG A 269 -23.86 20.29 14.23
CA ARG A 269 -22.94 21.36 14.66
C ARG A 269 -21.67 20.74 15.23
N ASP A 270 -21.83 19.86 16.21
CA ASP A 270 -20.72 19.25 16.96
C ASP A 270 -20.17 17.98 16.31
N GLY A 271 -21.01 17.23 15.56
CA GLY A 271 -20.64 16.01 14.85
C GLY A 271 -21.09 14.72 15.57
N LEU A 272 -20.45 13.61 15.20
CA LEU A 272 -20.71 12.27 15.72
C LEU A 272 -19.55 11.81 16.60
N TYR A 273 -19.88 11.46 17.85
CA TYR A 273 -18.94 10.99 18.85
C TYR A 273 -19.35 9.60 19.34
N ILE A 274 -18.42 8.66 19.28
CA ILE A 274 -18.68 7.26 19.61
C ILE A 274 -17.69 6.83 20.68
N LYS A 275 -18.18 6.21 21.73
CA LYS A 275 -17.34 5.67 22.81
C LYS A 275 -16.44 4.55 22.28
N ALA A 276 -15.20 4.57 22.65
CA ALA A 276 -14.25 3.49 22.43
C ALA A 276 -13.46 3.23 23.71
N LYS A 277 -12.79 2.09 23.78
CA LYS A 277 -11.89 1.80 24.89
C LYS A 277 -10.81 2.87 25.00
N ASN A 278 -10.70 3.48 26.18
CA ASN A 278 -9.73 4.54 26.50
C ASN A 278 -9.81 5.78 25.59
N GLY A 279 -11.03 6.25 25.26
CA GLY A 279 -11.23 7.49 24.52
C GLY A 279 -12.54 7.53 23.75
N ILE A 280 -12.66 8.54 22.93
CA ILE A 280 -13.85 8.80 22.11
C ILE A 280 -13.40 8.99 20.67
N ILE A 281 -14.09 8.34 19.76
CA ILE A 281 -13.92 8.53 18.31
C ILE A 281 -14.80 9.70 17.87
N LYS A 282 -14.18 10.78 17.40
CA LYS A 282 -14.82 11.85 16.67
C LYS A 282 -14.80 11.53 15.19
N VAL A 283 -15.95 11.33 14.59
CA VAL A 283 -16.06 11.05 13.16
C VAL A 283 -15.88 12.33 12.34
N ILE A 284 -15.10 12.28 11.27
CA ILE A 284 -14.82 13.42 10.36
C ILE A 284 -15.47 13.14 9.00
N GLU A 285 -15.15 11.98 8.41
CA GLU A 285 -15.70 11.56 7.12
C GLU A 285 -16.35 10.19 7.24
N ILE A 286 -17.54 10.07 6.67
CA ILE A 286 -18.42 8.91 6.78
C ILE A 286 -19.06 8.58 5.43
N GLN A 287 -19.55 7.34 5.30
CA GLN A 287 -20.31 6.91 4.13
C GLN A 287 -21.39 5.94 4.58
N GLY A 288 -22.64 6.32 4.41
CA GLY A 288 -23.80 5.45 4.62
C GLY A 288 -23.90 4.38 3.52
N GLU A 289 -24.76 3.41 3.75
CA GLU A 289 -25.02 2.34 2.78
C GLU A 289 -25.55 2.93 1.47
N ASN A 290 -24.97 2.52 0.34
CA ASN A 290 -25.31 3.00 -1.02
C ASN A 290 -25.17 4.53 -1.23
N ALA A 291 -24.55 5.25 -0.30
CA ALA A 291 -24.32 6.69 -0.39
C ALA A 291 -22.90 7.03 -0.88
N LYS A 292 -22.63 8.32 -1.09
CA LYS A 292 -21.30 8.83 -1.31
C LYS A 292 -20.61 9.13 0.02
N LYS A 293 -19.27 9.09 0.02
CA LYS A 293 -18.45 9.59 1.11
C LYS A 293 -18.69 11.09 1.29
N MET A 294 -18.88 11.56 2.53
CA MET A 294 -19.15 12.96 2.88
C MET A 294 -18.67 13.30 4.29
N ASN A 295 -18.59 14.59 4.59
CA ASN A 295 -18.34 15.06 5.94
C ASN A 295 -19.48 14.69 6.88
N ILE A 296 -19.14 14.47 8.15
CA ILE A 296 -20.12 14.04 9.15
C ILE A 296 -21.26 15.06 9.35
N GLN A 297 -20.97 16.37 9.26
CA GLN A 297 -21.98 17.42 9.40
C GLN A 297 -23.04 17.34 8.30
N ASP A 298 -22.62 17.08 7.06
CA ASP A 298 -23.53 16.92 5.92
C ASP A 298 -24.35 15.63 6.06
N PHE A 299 -23.71 14.56 6.53
CA PHE A 299 -24.40 13.31 6.80
C PHE A 299 -25.53 13.49 7.83
N LEU A 300 -25.25 14.16 8.94
CA LEU A 300 -26.20 14.35 10.04
C LEU A 300 -27.35 15.35 9.73
N ARG A 301 -27.22 16.18 8.69
CA ARG A 301 -28.36 16.99 8.20
C ARG A 301 -29.45 16.15 7.55
N GLY A 302 -29.06 15.05 6.91
CA GLY A 302 -29.99 14.14 6.21
C GLY A 302 -30.25 12.81 6.90
N ASN A 303 -29.54 12.50 7.98
CA ASN A 303 -29.63 11.21 8.68
C ASN A 303 -29.66 11.43 10.18
N LYS A 304 -30.73 11.01 10.82
CA LYS A 304 -30.84 11.05 12.28
C LYS A 304 -30.12 9.84 12.86
N ILE A 305 -29.18 10.07 13.77
CA ILE A 305 -28.55 9.06 14.63
C ILE A 305 -28.95 9.37 16.05
N GLU A 306 -29.47 8.40 16.78
CA GLU A 306 -29.93 8.61 18.15
C GLU A 306 -28.75 8.48 19.13
N ILE A 307 -28.68 9.38 20.11
CA ILE A 307 -27.77 9.28 21.25
C ILE A 307 -28.15 8.03 22.04
N GLY A 308 -27.16 7.24 22.45
CA GLY A 308 -27.36 5.95 23.11
C GLY A 308 -27.50 4.75 22.17
N SER A 309 -27.68 4.94 20.85
CA SER A 309 -27.58 3.83 19.88
C SER A 309 -26.18 3.27 19.83
N LYS A 310 -26.03 2.03 19.38
CA LYS A 310 -24.76 1.31 19.47
C LYS A 310 -24.29 0.81 18.11
N PHE A 311 -23.06 1.13 17.77
CA PHE A 311 -22.33 0.55 16.65
C PHE A 311 -21.80 -0.85 17.01
N GLU A 312 -21.94 -1.81 16.06
CA GLU A 312 -21.57 -3.23 16.21
C GLU A 312 -20.51 -3.69 15.20
#